data_8fdd80993355fb3d1236829ec7e9fa7b
#
_entry.id   8fdd80993355fb3d1236829ec7e9fa7b
#
_cell.length_a   1.000
_cell.length_b   1.000
_cell.length_c   1.000
_cell.angle_alpha   90.00
_cell.angle_beta   90.00
_cell.angle_gamma   90.00
#
_symmetry.space_group_name_H-M   'P 1'
#
loop_
_entity.id
_entity.type
_entity.pdbx_description
1 polymer ?
#
loop_
_entity_poly.entity_id
_entity_poly.type
_entity_poly.pdbx_seq_one_letter_code
_entity_poly.pdbx_strand_id
1 'polypeptide(L)'
;MDDLLDLSDLVEKIEELLEVGLYDEVLKLLDYYSIMYQDEWDIYFLYSRVYLEQNDPSTAIPYLHKSLKIDKNNVDSLLGLFYAYAQMERIKKGGRYLFRAVKYYPNSEPVLTALIWYYTEINDLESAVTCFEKAKKVGTDNPETFRNAGIAYERMGEYDNARQCFSTALRMNPHFDDVRDLLADHYILVGQVEKSISLYRDYLAVSPKNIRALSRLVFCLSQNNQAEEALALSQETIKLYPNSPVGYVDCSYVYLNIEKFDEALAYAAKALDVSPIDAEAFRVRGIANSEKQLPEEAKNAFEAALGLDPKNPEIMRDYYHHLRNVGDFSKMEKLVNKVIKQEFPYCIEDYWFLADYYRDDGDNLKAFHFLHKAFASMPGEKELIPPMVDILLDAGHVLYSVPFLMSYVERSGWNDTMNQFARHNRLKGKWSQEALRFLRFHGQNPSKYRNYIFLRYFEKFCAIAFGLFLPFALAFFYFLIGLRGLIYVFAGAAAFFGMWLAAKFVIAKKLQE
;
A
#
# COMPACT_ATOMS: atom_id res chain seq x y z
N MET A 1 -27.01 -27.37 40.73
CA MET A 1 -26.90 -25.90 40.72
C MET A 1 -25.50 -25.68 40.18
N ASP A 2 -25.36 -25.42 38.90
CA ASP A 2 -24.06 -25.02 38.35
C ASP A 2 -23.71 -23.71 39.08
N ASP A 3 -22.54 -23.66 39.68
CA ASP A 3 -22.05 -22.45 40.37
C ASP A 3 -22.07 -21.31 39.35
N LEU A 4 -22.84 -20.25 39.68
CA LEU A 4 -22.89 -19.03 38.85
C LEU A 4 -21.47 -18.47 38.77
N LEU A 5 -20.94 -18.34 37.55
CA LEU A 5 -19.64 -17.75 37.34
C LEU A 5 -19.66 -16.29 37.78
N ASP A 6 -18.63 -15.85 38.45
CA ASP A 6 -18.42 -14.42 38.63
C ASP A 6 -18.01 -13.77 37.30
N LEU A 7 -17.96 -12.44 37.26
CA LEU A 7 -17.68 -11.72 36.00
C LEU A 7 -16.29 -12.06 35.44
N SER A 8 -15.29 -12.26 36.33
CA SER A 8 -13.93 -12.59 35.90
C SER A 8 -13.86 -13.98 35.27
N ASP A 9 -14.46 -14.98 35.95
CA ASP A 9 -14.52 -16.36 35.46
C ASP A 9 -15.34 -16.46 34.17
N LEU A 10 -16.40 -15.65 34.03
CA LEU A 10 -17.21 -15.56 32.81
C LEU A 10 -16.39 -15.02 31.66
N VAL A 11 -15.62 -13.94 31.87
CA VAL A 11 -14.74 -13.35 30.85
C VAL A 11 -13.72 -14.37 30.38
N GLU A 12 -13.02 -15.02 31.32
CA GLU A 12 -12.02 -16.05 31.00
C GLU A 12 -12.62 -17.20 30.21
N LYS A 13 -13.79 -17.69 30.62
CA LYS A 13 -14.51 -18.75 29.90
C LYS A 13 -14.92 -18.35 28.49
N ILE A 14 -15.35 -17.12 28.31
CA ILE A 14 -15.72 -16.59 26.99
C ILE A 14 -14.49 -16.44 26.09
N GLU A 15 -13.35 -15.99 26.63
CA GLU A 15 -12.08 -15.92 25.89
C GLU A 15 -11.67 -17.30 25.35
N GLU A 16 -11.72 -18.34 26.21
CA GLU A 16 -11.44 -19.73 25.77
C GLU A 16 -12.34 -20.17 24.62
N LEU A 17 -13.63 -19.86 24.69
CA LEU A 17 -14.60 -20.26 23.66
C LEU A 17 -14.42 -19.46 22.36
N LEU A 18 -14.02 -18.18 22.45
CA LEU A 18 -13.69 -17.36 21.29
C LEU A 18 -12.45 -17.88 20.57
N GLU A 19 -11.40 -18.29 21.29
CA GLU A 19 -10.19 -18.88 20.71
C GLU A 19 -10.48 -20.14 19.88
N VAL A 20 -11.50 -20.91 20.29
CA VAL A 20 -11.94 -22.14 19.57
C VAL A 20 -13.00 -21.84 18.48
N GLY A 21 -13.50 -20.60 18.42
CA GLY A 21 -14.50 -20.16 17.44
C GLY A 21 -15.93 -20.66 17.73
N LEU A 22 -16.26 -20.96 18.99
CA LEU A 22 -17.58 -21.43 19.42
C LEU A 22 -18.54 -20.26 19.70
N TYR A 23 -18.76 -19.42 18.69
CA TYR A 23 -19.53 -18.15 18.81
C TYR A 23 -20.96 -18.33 19.32
N ASP A 24 -21.66 -19.39 18.90
CA ASP A 24 -23.04 -19.66 19.34
C ASP A 24 -23.12 -20.00 20.84
N GLU A 25 -22.09 -20.66 21.39
CA GLU A 25 -22.00 -20.94 22.82
C GLU A 25 -21.68 -19.68 23.61
N VAL A 26 -20.79 -18.84 23.09
CA VAL A 26 -20.49 -17.52 23.69
C VAL A 26 -21.74 -16.67 23.77
N LEU A 27 -22.51 -16.57 22.67
CA LEU A 27 -23.76 -15.76 22.65
C LEU A 27 -24.78 -16.29 23.67
N LYS A 28 -24.95 -17.61 23.80
CA LYS A 28 -25.84 -18.20 24.82
C LYS A 28 -25.41 -17.85 26.25
N LEU A 29 -24.09 -17.91 26.53
CA LEU A 29 -23.57 -17.51 27.83
C LEU A 29 -23.81 -16.02 28.08
N LEU A 30 -23.49 -15.16 27.11
CA LEU A 30 -23.72 -13.72 27.20
C LEU A 30 -25.19 -13.38 27.41
N ASP A 31 -26.12 -14.03 26.70
CA ASP A 31 -27.57 -13.85 26.86
C ASP A 31 -28.02 -14.22 28.29
N TYR A 32 -27.51 -15.32 28.84
CA TYR A 32 -27.83 -15.76 30.18
C TYR A 32 -27.29 -14.79 31.26
N TYR A 33 -26.04 -14.36 31.14
CA TYR A 33 -25.38 -13.53 32.14
C TYR A 33 -25.67 -12.03 31.97
N SER A 34 -26.13 -11.58 30.81
CA SER A 34 -26.41 -10.16 30.54
C SER A 34 -27.51 -9.56 31.43
N ILE A 35 -28.42 -10.39 31.95
CA ILE A 35 -29.46 -9.95 32.91
C ILE A 35 -28.85 -9.62 34.27
N MET A 36 -27.82 -10.38 34.66
CA MET A 36 -27.14 -10.22 35.94
C MET A 36 -26.11 -9.07 35.89
N TYR A 37 -25.38 -8.96 34.82
CA TYR A 37 -24.28 -8.01 34.62
C TYR A 37 -24.63 -6.90 33.62
N GLN A 38 -25.90 -6.44 33.61
CA GLN A 38 -26.41 -5.45 32.65
C GLN A 38 -25.73 -4.08 32.74
N ASP A 39 -25.15 -3.74 33.90
CA ASP A 39 -24.45 -2.48 34.17
C ASP A 39 -22.92 -2.60 34.01
N GLU A 40 -22.45 -3.75 33.56
CA GLU A 40 -21.02 -3.98 33.30
C GLU A 40 -20.70 -3.80 31.81
N TRP A 41 -19.71 -2.98 31.52
CA TRP A 41 -19.33 -2.65 30.15
C TRP A 41 -18.75 -3.86 29.39
N ASP A 42 -18.10 -4.78 30.12
CA ASP A 42 -17.47 -6.00 29.59
C ASP A 42 -18.44 -6.86 28.79
N ILE A 43 -19.66 -7.04 29.30
CA ILE A 43 -20.68 -7.87 28.65
C ILE A 43 -20.97 -7.34 27.24
N TYR A 44 -21.19 -6.05 27.09
CA TYR A 44 -21.47 -5.47 25.78
C TYR A 44 -20.24 -5.44 24.88
N PHE A 45 -19.04 -5.30 25.45
CA PHE A 45 -17.81 -5.42 24.70
C PHE A 45 -17.62 -6.84 24.15
N LEU A 46 -17.85 -7.88 24.97
CA LEU A 46 -17.76 -9.29 24.56
C LEU A 46 -18.77 -9.62 23.45
N TYR A 47 -20.04 -9.16 23.52
CA TYR A 47 -20.97 -9.28 22.38
C TYR A 47 -20.37 -8.68 21.10
N SER A 48 -19.78 -7.50 21.21
CA SER A 48 -19.19 -6.85 20.04
C SER A 48 -18.02 -7.64 19.43
N ARG A 49 -17.20 -8.28 20.27
CA ARG A 49 -16.09 -9.11 19.82
C ARG A 49 -16.59 -10.29 18.99
N VAL A 50 -17.61 -11.01 19.48
CA VAL A 50 -18.21 -12.13 18.72
C VAL A 50 -18.60 -11.68 17.31
N TYR A 51 -19.31 -10.55 17.19
CA TYR A 51 -19.76 -10.07 15.88
C TYR A 51 -18.61 -9.54 15.00
N LEU A 52 -17.57 -8.95 15.60
CA LEU A 52 -16.38 -8.52 14.86
C LEU A 52 -15.60 -9.72 14.29
N GLU A 53 -15.46 -10.80 15.07
CA GLU A 53 -14.81 -12.04 14.62
C GLU A 53 -15.64 -12.78 13.56
N GLN A 54 -16.97 -12.66 13.61
CA GLN A 54 -17.88 -13.14 12.54
C GLN A 54 -17.92 -12.19 11.32
N ASN A 55 -17.08 -11.14 11.29
CA ASN A 55 -17.05 -10.13 10.24
C ASN A 55 -18.39 -9.38 10.05
N ASP A 56 -19.13 -9.18 11.14
CA ASP A 56 -20.35 -8.34 11.19
C ASP A 56 -20.15 -7.08 12.06
N PRO A 57 -19.39 -6.10 11.58
CA PRO A 57 -19.17 -4.86 12.32
C PRO A 57 -20.47 -4.04 12.50
N SER A 58 -21.47 -4.24 11.64
CA SER A 58 -22.74 -3.50 11.73
C SER A 58 -23.49 -3.85 13.00
N THR A 59 -23.51 -5.12 13.38
CA THR A 59 -24.14 -5.60 14.62
C THR A 59 -23.25 -5.31 15.85
N ALA A 60 -21.91 -5.31 15.71
CA ALA A 60 -21.00 -5.01 16.80
C ALA A 60 -21.10 -3.56 17.30
N ILE A 61 -21.23 -2.57 16.41
CA ILE A 61 -21.23 -1.13 16.72
C ILE A 61 -22.26 -0.74 17.78
N PRO A 62 -23.55 -1.16 17.73
CA PRO A 62 -24.53 -0.89 18.78
C PRO A 62 -24.10 -1.37 20.17
N TYR A 63 -23.48 -2.54 20.26
CA TYR A 63 -22.98 -3.08 21.54
C TYR A 63 -21.80 -2.26 22.07
N LEU A 64 -20.86 -1.87 21.25
CA LEU A 64 -19.76 -0.96 21.64
C LEU A 64 -20.28 0.39 22.14
N HIS A 65 -21.33 0.92 21.53
CA HIS A 65 -21.97 2.13 22.04
C HIS A 65 -22.69 1.92 23.37
N LYS A 66 -23.25 0.72 23.63
CA LYS A 66 -23.81 0.41 24.95
C LYS A 66 -22.71 0.33 26.02
N SER A 67 -21.60 -0.34 25.73
CA SER A 67 -20.43 -0.38 26.60
C SER A 67 -19.91 1.02 26.93
N LEU A 68 -19.77 1.92 25.94
CA LEU A 68 -19.36 3.31 26.15
C LEU A 68 -20.39 4.20 26.85
N LYS A 69 -21.66 3.77 27.01
CA LYS A 69 -22.62 4.48 27.86
C LYS A 69 -22.35 4.21 29.34
N ILE A 70 -21.85 3.02 29.66
CA ILE A 70 -21.49 2.60 31.03
C ILE A 70 -20.13 3.20 31.38
N ASP A 71 -19.08 2.88 30.62
CA ASP A 71 -17.77 3.51 30.74
C ASP A 71 -17.42 4.32 29.51
N LYS A 72 -17.58 5.63 29.63
CA LYS A 72 -17.39 6.57 28.50
C LYS A 72 -16.01 6.52 27.88
N ASN A 73 -14.98 6.22 28.65
CA ASN A 73 -13.59 6.27 28.20
C ASN A 73 -12.95 4.89 28.10
N ASN A 74 -13.75 3.83 28.17
CA ASN A 74 -13.24 2.48 28.04
C ASN A 74 -12.40 2.32 26.75
N VAL A 75 -11.13 1.93 26.91
CA VAL A 75 -10.17 1.87 25.81
C VAL A 75 -10.53 0.77 24.81
N ASP A 76 -10.97 -0.39 25.30
CA ASP A 76 -11.27 -1.56 24.46
C ASP A 76 -12.47 -1.28 23.56
N SER A 77 -13.52 -0.65 24.13
CA SER A 77 -14.68 -0.25 23.34
C SER A 77 -14.39 0.87 22.35
N LEU A 78 -13.48 1.80 22.66
CA LEU A 78 -13.02 2.82 21.73
C LEU A 78 -12.23 2.22 20.57
N LEU A 79 -11.31 1.29 20.88
CA LEU A 79 -10.56 0.56 19.86
C LEU A 79 -11.47 -0.40 19.07
N GLY A 80 -12.43 -1.06 19.72
CA GLY A 80 -13.44 -1.87 19.06
C GLY A 80 -14.22 -1.08 18.01
N LEU A 81 -14.66 0.15 18.32
CA LEU A 81 -15.32 1.04 17.34
C LEU A 81 -14.36 1.44 16.21
N PHE A 82 -13.09 1.69 16.52
CA PHE A 82 -12.11 1.97 15.48
C PHE A 82 -12.00 0.80 14.50
N TYR A 83 -11.80 -0.42 15.00
CA TYR A 83 -11.68 -1.61 14.16
C TYR A 83 -12.98 -1.95 13.42
N ALA A 84 -14.16 -1.81 14.07
CA ALA A 84 -15.45 -2.01 13.42
C ALA A 84 -15.65 -1.07 12.21
N TYR A 85 -15.32 0.22 12.36
CA TYR A 85 -15.39 1.15 11.24
C TYR A 85 -14.32 0.89 10.18
N ALA A 86 -13.16 0.39 10.56
CA ALA A 86 -12.12 0.02 9.61
C ALA A 86 -12.52 -1.20 8.76
N GLN A 87 -13.12 -2.25 9.37
CA GLN A 87 -13.71 -3.38 8.62
C GLN A 87 -14.79 -2.94 7.62
N MET A 88 -15.49 -1.83 7.92
CA MET A 88 -16.47 -1.23 6.99
C MET A 88 -15.82 -0.30 5.94
N GLU A 89 -14.51 -0.31 5.79
CA GLU A 89 -13.73 0.60 4.92
C GLU A 89 -13.90 2.10 5.28
N ARG A 90 -14.34 2.40 6.52
CA ARG A 90 -14.58 3.76 7.04
C ARG A 90 -13.55 4.20 8.07
N ILE A 91 -12.27 3.94 7.78
CA ILE A 91 -11.17 4.12 8.73
C ILE A 91 -11.10 5.54 9.31
N LYS A 92 -11.38 6.58 8.51
CA LYS A 92 -11.41 7.98 8.98
C LYS A 92 -12.50 8.22 10.02
N LYS A 93 -13.64 7.50 9.92
CA LYS A 93 -14.71 7.58 10.93
C LYS A 93 -14.27 6.87 12.21
N GLY A 94 -13.63 5.70 12.08
CA GLY A 94 -13.04 4.98 13.19
C GLY A 94 -11.95 5.79 13.91
N GLY A 95 -11.13 6.51 13.15
CA GLY A 95 -10.06 7.37 13.68
C GLY A 95 -10.51 8.36 14.77
N ARG A 96 -11.77 8.83 14.73
CA ARG A 96 -12.32 9.71 15.79
C ARG A 96 -12.35 9.03 17.16
N TYR A 97 -12.65 7.74 17.20
CA TYR A 97 -12.65 6.95 18.44
C TYR A 97 -11.22 6.63 18.88
N LEU A 98 -10.34 6.30 17.93
CA LEU A 98 -8.92 6.12 18.20
C LEU A 98 -8.28 7.38 18.79
N PHE A 99 -8.51 8.56 18.24
CA PHE A 99 -7.98 9.81 18.81
C PHE A 99 -8.59 10.15 20.17
N ARG A 100 -9.81 9.70 20.43
CA ARG A 100 -10.37 9.79 21.79
C ARG A 100 -9.63 8.85 22.75
N ALA A 101 -9.30 7.61 22.35
CA ALA A 101 -8.49 6.71 23.15
C ALA A 101 -7.09 7.29 23.43
N VAL A 102 -6.44 7.89 22.42
CA VAL A 102 -5.15 8.58 22.57
C VAL A 102 -5.18 9.68 23.63
N LYS A 103 -6.27 10.44 23.71
CA LYS A 103 -6.42 11.53 24.68
C LYS A 103 -6.35 11.03 26.13
N TYR A 104 -6.92 9.87 26.41
CA TYR A 104 -7.00 9.33 27.76
C TYR A 104 -5.87 8.33 28.04
N TYR A 105 -5.40 7.62 27.03
CA TYR A 105 -4.42 6.53 27.13
C TYR A 105 -3.24 6.71 26.17
N PRO A 106 -2.51 7.84 26.25
CA PRO A 106 -1.51 8.21 25.24
C PRO A 106 -0.28 7.29 25.17
N ASN A 107 -0.06 6.46 26.17
CA ASN A 107 1.06 5.52 26.27
C ASN A 107 0.59 4.06 26.34
N SER A 108 -0.70 3.80 26.14
CA SER A 108 -1.23 2.44 26.06
C SER A 108 -0.71 1.75 24.82
N GLU A 109 -0.16 0.56 24.97
CA GLU A 109 0.38 -0.23 23.86
C GLU A 109 -0.69 -0.53 22.78
N PRO A 110 -1.91 -1.03 23.11
CA PRO A 110 -2.94 -1.25 22.11
C PRO A 110 -3.31 0.01 21.34
N VAL A 111 -3.32 1.18 22.01
CA VAL A 111 -3.60 2.47 21.35
C VAL A 111 -2.48 2.86 20.39
N LEU A 112 -1.22 2.67 20.79
CA LEU A 112 -0.07 2.96 19.92
C LEU A 112 -0.02 2.01 18.72
N THR A 113 -0.30 0.72 18.91
CA THR A 113 -0.41 -0.26 17.83
C THR A 113 -1.49 0.12 16.81
N ALA A 114 -2.68 0.51 17.31
CA ALA A 114 -3.78 0.97 16.47
C ALA A 114 -3.43 2.29 15.74
N LEU A 115 -2.67 3.20 16.36
CA LEU A 115 -2.20 4.43 15.72
C LEU A 115 -1.20 4.15 14.58
N ILE A 116 -0.26 3.24 14.79
CA ILE A 116 0.70 2.84 13.76
C ILE A 116 -0.07 2.31 12.55
N TRP A 117 -1.01 1.39 12.77
CA TRP A 117 -1.84 0.87 11.71
C TRP A 117 -2.68 1.98 11.03
N TYR A 118 -3.38 2.82 11.81
CA TYR A 118 -4.18 3.94 11.26
C TYR A 118 -3.36 4.86 10.35
N TYR A 119 -2.19 5.30 10.83
CA TYR A 119 -1.33 6.18 10.06
C TYR A 119 -0.74 5.50 8.82
N THR A 120 -0.44 4.21 8.89
CA THR A 120 0.00 3.41 7.74
C THR A 120 -1.10 3.34 6.68
N GLU A 121 -2.35 3.11 7.09
CA GLU A 121 -3.49 3.02 6.16
C GLU A 121 -3.85 4.36 5.50
N ILE A 122 -3.73 5.46 6.21
CA ILE A 122 -3.95 6.80 5.61
C ILE A 122 -2.69 7.35 4.93
N ASN A 123 -1.62 6.54 4.86
CA ASN A 123 -0.34 6.85 4.25
C ASN A 123 0.43 8.03 4.88
N ASP A 124 0.23 8.27 6.17
CA ASP A 124 1.06 9.18 6.98
C ASP A 124 2.19 8.39 7.65
N LEU A 125 3.13 7.93 6.82
CA LEU A 125 4.17 6.99 7.24
C LEU A 125 5.12 7.56 8.29
N GLU A 126 5.40 8.87 8.25
CA GLU A 126 6.24 9.54 9.26
C GLU A 126 5.58 9.51 10.64
N SER A 127 4.27 9.77 10.72
CA SER A 127 3.50 9.66 11.96
C SER A 127 3.44 8.21 12.45
N ALA A 128 3.29 7.21 11.56
CA ALA A 128 3.31 5.80 11.93
C ALA A 128 4.65 5.42 12.60
N VAL A 129 5.79 5.79 12.00
CA VAL A 129 7.13 5.53 12.54
C VAL A 129 7.33 6.27 13.87
N THR A 130 6.86 7.51 13.98
CA THR A 130 6.92 8.27 15.25
C THR A 130 6.17 7.56 16.37
N CYS A 131 4.98 7.01 16.08
CA CYS A 131 4.21 6.21 17.04
C CYS A 131 4.94 4.91 17.41
N PHE A 132 5.59 4.26 16.45
CA PHE A 132 6.39 3.06 16.69
C PHE A 132 7.59 3.33 17.60
N GLU A 133 8.34 4.42 17.35
CA GLU A 133 9.44 4.82 18.23
C GLU A 133 8.94 5.10 19.68
N LYS A 134 7.73 5.62 19.80
CA LYS A 134 7.09 5.81 21.10
C LYS A 134 6.71 4.47 21.75
N ALA A 135 6.14 3.53 20.99
CA ALA A 135 5.82 2.19 21.47
C ALA A 135 7.07 1.45 21.96
N LYS A 136 8.19 1.53 21.24
CA LYS A 136 9.49 0.97 21.70
C LYS A 136 9.95 1.56 23.04
N LYS A 137 9.78 2.87 23.24
CA LYS A 137 10.16 3.54 24.51
C LYS A 137 9.29 3.12 25.68
N VAL A 138 8.03 2.76 25.43
CA VAL A 138 7.11 2.22 26.46
C VAL A 138 7.44 0.75 26.77
N GLY A 139 8.16 0.07 25.86
CA GLY A 139 8.58 -1.32 26.03
C GLY A 139 7.58 -2.31 25.45
N THR A 140 7.11 -2.05 24.20
CA THR A 140 6.16 -2.95 23.53
C THR A 140 6.75 -4.35 23.32
N ASP A 141 5.95 -5.37 23.60
CA ASP A 141 6.18 -6.79 23.30
C ASP A 141 5.12 -7.40 22.38
N ASN A 142 4.23 -6.56 21.82
CA ASN A 142 3.17 -6.96 20.91
C ASN A 142 3.71 -7.15 19.47
N PRO A 143 3.65 -8.37 18.89
CA PRO A 143 4.11 -8.64 17.53
C PRO A 143 3.37 -7.84 16.44
N GLU A 144 2.09 -7.48 16.67
CA GLU A 144 1.31 -6.63 15.74
C GLU A 144 1.91 -5.22 15.61
N THR A 145 2.47 -4.68 16.69
CA THR A 145 3.16 -3.39 16.67
C THR A 145 4.32 -3.40 15.68
N PHE A 146 5.12 -4.46 15.72
CA PHE A 146 6.25 -4.64 14.80
C PHE A 146 5.79 -4.97 13.38
N ARG A 147 4.73 -5.77 13.21
CA ARG A 147 4.12 -6.02 11.89
C ARG A 147 3.72 -4.71 11.22
N ASN A 148 2.95 -3.88 11.91
CA ASN A 148 2.43 -2.62 11.36
C ASN A 148 3.55 -1.62 11.07
N ALA A 149 4.57 -1.55 11.92
CA ALA A 149 5.75 -0.73 11.68
C ALA A 149 6.58 -1.24 10.50
N GLY A 150 6.71 -2.56 10.34
CA GLY A 150 7.38 -3.17 9.20
C GLY A 150 6.73 -2.77 7.87
N ILE A 151 5.41 -2.80 7.78
CA ILE A 151 4.66 -2.35 6.61
C ILE A 151 4.90 -0.85 6.34
N ALA A 152 4.90 -0.02 7.39
CA ALA A 152 5.18 1.41 7.24
C ALA A 152 6.59 1.67 6.69
N TYR A 153 7.61 1.01 7.24
CA TYR A 153 8.99 1.12 6.77
C TYR A 153 9.16 0.61 5.33
N GLU A 154 8.50 -0.49 4.97
CA GLU A 154 8.54 -1.02 3.60
C GLU A 154 7.95 -0.03 2.60
N ARG A 155 6.78 0.56 2.90
CA ARG A 155 6.17 1.62 2.07
C ARG A 155 7.05 2.87 1.96
N MET A 156 7.88 3.16 2.97
CA MET A 156 8.88 4.24 2.92
C MET A 156 10.12 3.86 2.09
N GLY A 157 10.31 2.58 1.75
CA GLY A 157 11.53 2.05 1.13
C GLY A 157 12.70 1.85 2.10
N GLU A 158 12.43 1.89 3.40
CA GLU A 158 13.40 1.59 4.45
C GLU A 158 13.47 0.08 4.69
N TYR A 159 13.89 -0.65 3.68
CA TYR A 159 13.83 -2.12 3.60
C TYR A 159 14.55 -2.85 4.74
N ASP A 160 15.68 -2.33 5.24
CA ASP A 160 16.39 -2.93 6.38
C ASP A 160 15.60 -2.80 7.69
N ASN A 161 14.93 -1.67 7.91
CA ASN A 161 14.08 -1.45 9.08
C ASN A 161 12.82 -2.33 9.00
N ALA A 162 12.19 -2.44 7.82
CA ALA A 162 11.05 -3.33 7.58
C ALA A 162 11.40 -4.79 7.93
N ARG A 163 12.52 -5.29 7.39
CA ARG A 163 13.03 -6.64 7.66
C ARG A 163 13.25 -6.88 9.15
N GLN A 164 13.86 -5.93 9.87
CA GLN A 164 14.08 -6.05 11.30
C GLN A 164 12.76 -6.13 12.07
N CYS A 165 11.76 -5.33 11.71
CA CYS A 165 10.44 -5.35 12.32
C CYS A 165 9.74 -6.70 12.08
N PHE A 166 9.65 -7.18 10.84
CA PHE A 166 9.02 -8.48 10.54
C PHE A 166 9.75 -9.64 11.23
N SER A 167 11.09 -9.66 11.23
CA SER A 167 11.87 -10.68 11.93
C SER A 167 11.66 -10.64 13.44
N THR A 168 11.47 -9.45 14.02
CA THR A 168 11.19 -9.30 15.46
C THR A 168 9.79 -9.82 15.78
N ALA A 169 8.78 -9.49 14.98
CA ALA A 169 7.41 -9.98 15.15
C ALA A 169 7.35 -11.51 15.08
N LEU A 170 8.05 -12.14 14.13
CA LEU A 170 8.13 -13.60 14.03
C LEU A 170 8.89 -14.26 15.17
N ARG A 171 9.89 -13.60 15.73
CA ARG A 171 10.59 -14.13 16.93
C ARG A 171 9.69 -14.10 18.15
N MET A 172 8.80 -13.10 18.27
CA MET A 172 7.82 -13.01 19.36
C MET A 172 6.69 -14.01 19.17
N ASN A 173 6.19 -14.15 17.95
CA ASN A 173 5.16 -15.14 17.60
C ASN A 173 5.60 -15.95 16.37
N PRO A 174 6.22 -17.14 16.57
CA PRO A 174 6.65 -17.99 15.45
C PRO A 174 5.52 -18.55 14.57
N HIS A 175 4.28 -18.50 15.04
CA HIS A 175 3.10 -18.95 14.31
C HIS A 175 2.35 -17.79 13.63
N PHE A 176 2.95 -16.60 13.55
CA PHE A 176 2.34 -15.45 12.90
C PHE A 176 2.49 -15.56 11.36
N ASP A 177 1.61 -16.37 10.76
CA ASP A 177 1.68 -16.71 9.33
C ASP A 177 1.68 -15.48 8.42
N ASP A 178 0.85 -14.47 8.72
CA ASP A 178 0.82 -13.24 7.91
C ASP A 178 2.14 -12.48 7.92
N VAL A 179 2.84 -12.43 9.05
CA VAL A 179 4.16 -11.78 9.13
C VAL A 179 5.23 -12.60 8.42
N ARG A 180 5.10 -13.92 8.43
CA ARG A 180 6.00 -14.80 7.67
C ARG A 180 5.84 -14.55 6.18
N ASP A 181 4.61 -14.45 5.70
CA ASP A 181 4.32 -14.12 4.30
C ASP A 181 4.88 -12.73 3.94
N LEU A 182 4.65 -11.69 4.78
CA LEU A 182 5.22 -10.36 4.57
C LEU A 182 6.74 -10.36 4.51
N LEU A 183 7.42 -11.12 5.41
CA LEU A 183 8.88 -11.21 5.40
C LEU A 183 9.38 -11.96 4.17
N ALA A 184 8.66 -13.00 3.72
CA ALA A 184 9.01 -13.74 2.50
C ALA A 184 8.84 -12.86 1.26
N ASP A 185 7.73 -12.14 1.15
CA ASP A 185 7.47 -11.21 0.05
C ASP A 185 8.51 -10.07 0.04
N HIS A 186 8.88 -9.58 1.22
CA HIS A 186 9.97 -8.62 1.37
C HIS A 186 11.32 -9.17 0.83
N TYR A 187 11.67 -10.42 1.14
CA TYR A 187 12.88 -11.03 0.60
C TYR A 187 12.83 -11.20 -0.92
N ILE A 188 11.65 -11.50 -1.49
CA ILE A 188 11.47 -11.56 -2.94
C ILE A 188 11.63 -10.16 -3.55
N LEU A 189 11.02 -9.14 -2.96
CA LEU A 189 11.10 -7.75 -3.40
C LEU A 189 12.54 -7.23 -3.48
N VAL A 190 13.39 -7.60 -2.50
CA VAL A 190 14.81 -7.20 -2.48
C VAL A 190 15.73 -8.18 -3.23
N GLY A 191 15.18 -9.15 -3.97
CA GLY A 191 15.92 -10.11 -4.78
C GLY A 191 16.64 -11.19 -3.99
N GLN A 192 16.21 -11.50 -2.75
CA GLN A 192 16.82 -12.49 -1.85
C GLN A 192 15.93 -13.74 -1.70
N VAL A 193 15.45 -14.28 -2.83
CA VAL A 193 14.45 -15.36 -2.89
C VAL A 193 14.87 -16.60 -2.10
N GLU A 194 16.17 -16.93 -2.04
CA GLU A 194 16.69 -18.06 -1.25
C GLU A 194 16.40 -17.92 0.24
N LYS A 195 16.32 -16.68 0.77
CA LYS A 195 15.95 -16.48 2.17
C LYS A 195 14.46 -16.73 2.41
N SER A 196 13.58 -16.41 1.44
CA SER A 196 12.17 -16.79 1.50
C SER A 196 12.00 -18.30 1.54
N ILE A 197 12.74 -19.01 0.70
CA ILE A 197 12.75 -20.48 0.67
C ILE A 197 13.22 -21.05 2.01
N SER A 198 14.32 -20.54 2.56
CA SER A 198 14.80 -20.97 3.88
C SER A 198 13.78 -20.73 4.97
N LEU A 199 13.13 -19.55 4.98
CA LEU A 199 12.13 -19.18 5.96
C LEU A 199 10.96 -20.17 6.02
N TYR A 200 10.44 -20.61 4.85
CA TYR A 200 9.37 -21.60 4.81
C TYR A 200 9.85 -23.02 5.10
N ARG A 201 11.06 -23.41 4.68
CA ARG A 201 11.65 -24.71 5.04
C ARG A 201 11.83 -24.85 6.55
N ASP A 202 12.35 -23.81 7.22
CA ASP A 202 12.53 -23.80 8.68
C ASP A 202 11.18 -23.93 9.40
N TYR A 203 10.16 -23.23 8.92
CA TYR A 203 8.82 -23.37 9.50
C TYR A 203 8.19 -24.74 9.26
N LEU A 204 8.32 -25.29 8.06
CA LEU A 204 7.79 -26.60 7.72
C LEU A 204 8.55 -27.75 8.44
N ALA A 205 9.78 -27.53 8.90
CA ALA A 205 10.47 -28.49 9.77
C ALA A 205 9.74 -28.67 11.12
N VAL A 206 9.06 -27.62 11.62
CA VAL A 206 8.26 -27.69 12.84
C VAL A 206 6.79 -28.00 12.57
N SER A 207 6.25 -27.49 11.47
CA SER A 207 4.83 -27.63 11.07
C SER A 207 4.69 -28.24 9.67
N PRO A 208 5.08 -29.51 9.45
CA PRO A 208 5.24 -30.11 8.11
C PRO A 208 3.93 -30.26 7.31
N LYS A 209 2.80 -30.11 7.97
CA LYS A 209 1.47 -30.20 7.36
C LYS A 209 0.75 -28.88 7.23
N ASN A 210 1.42 -27.72 7.34
CA ASN A 210 0.78 -26.43 7.09
C ASN A 210 0.63 -26.23 5.58
N ILE A 211 -0.60 -26.38 5.07
CA ILE A 211 -0.90 -26.30 3.63
C ILE A 211 -0.58 -24.93 3.04
N ARG A 212 -0.81 -23.83 3.81
CA ARG A 212 -0.47 -22.46 3.39
C ARG A 212 1.04 -22.33 3.21
N ALA A 213 1.82 -22.81 4.17
CA ALA A 213 3.28 -22.73 4.09
C ALA A 213 3.85 -23.61 2.96
N LEU A 214 3.25 -24.77 2.69
CA LEU A 214 3.62 -25.62 1.53
C LEU A 214 3.40 -24.86 0.23
N SER A 215 2.22 -24.28 0.03
CA SER A 215 1.89 -23.50 -1.17
C SER A 215 2.81 -22.28 -1.32
N ARG A 216 3.08 -21.54 -0.25
CA ARG A 216 4.00 -20.40 -0.28
C ARG A 216 5.44 -20.81 -0.61
N LEU A 217 5.90 -21.97 -0.11
CA LEU A 217 7.21 -22.50 -0.49
C LEU A 217 7.26 -22.88 -1.98
N VAL A 218 6.20 -23.49 -2.52
CA VAL A 218 6.08 -23.77 -3.96
C VAL A 218 6.20 -22.49 -4.77
N PHE A 219 5.50 -21.43 -4.37
CA PHE A 219 5.62 -20.12 -5.01
C PHE A 219 7.06 -19.59 -4.98
N CYS A 220 7.73 -19.60 -3.83
CA CYS A 220 9.12 -19.14 -3.71
C CYS A 220 10.09 -19.96 -4.58
N LEU A 221 9.94 -21.30 -4.61
CA LEU A 221 10.74 -22.18 -5.46
C LEU A 221 10.52 -21.88 -6.94
N SER A 222 9.28 -21.65 -7.33
CA SER A 222 8.93 -21.29 -8.71
C SER A 222 9.56 -19.96 -9.12
N GLN A 223 9.52 -18.95 -8.24
CA GLN A 223 10.19 -17.65 -8.47
C GLN A 223 11.71 -17.78 -8.56
N ASN A 224 12.30 -18.78 -7.89
CA ASN A 224 13.74 -19.07 -7.93
C ASN A 224 14.12 -20.03 -9.07
N ASN A 225 13.26 -20.26 -10.06
CA ASN A 225 13.47 -21.18 -11.18
C ASN A 225 13.73 -22.65 -10.77
N GLN A 226 13.27 -23.07 -9.57
CA GLN A 226 13.39 -24.45 -9.06
C GLN A 226 12.09 -25.24 -9.33
N ALA A 227 11.67 -25.29 -10.60
CA ALA A 227 10.39 -25.86 -10.99
C ALA A 227 10.22 -27.34 -10.65
N GLU A 228 11.30 -28.14 -10.75
CA GLU A 228 11.25 -29.58 -10.43
C GLU A 228 10.93 -29.82 -8.95
N GLU A 229 11.59 -29.09 -8.06
CA GLU A 229 11.35 -29.16 -6.61
C GLU A 229 9.96 -28.62 -6.26
N ALA A 230 9.55 -27.52 -6.88
CA ALA A 230 8.20 -26.95 -6.72
C ALA A 230 7.12 -27.96 -7.11
N LEU A 231 7.25 -28.64 -8.25
CA LEU A 231 6.31 -29.67 -8.69
C LEU A 231 6.30 -30.88 -7.76
N ALA A 232 7.47 -31.34 -7.29
CA ALA A 232 7.54 -32.45 -6.34
C ALA A 232 6.80 -32.12 -5.04
N LEU A 233 6.98 -30.92 -4.51
CA LEU A 233 6.32 -30.45 -3.29
C LEU A 233 4.81 -30.28 -3.51
N SER A 234 4.38 -29.72 -4.65
CA SER A 234 2.94 -29.62 -4.98
C SER A 234 2.28 -30.98 -5.09
N GLN A 235 2.95 -31.98 -5.68
CA GLN A 235 2.47 -33.36 -5.74
C GLN A 235 2.38 -34.02 -4.37
N GLU A 236 3.33 -33.71 -3.47
CA GLU A 236 3.25 -34.15 -2.07
C GLU A 236 2.05 -33.49 -1.37
N THR A 237 1.81 -32.21 -1.58
CA THR A 237 0.64 -31.49 -1.06
C THR A 237 -0.67 -32.14 -1.53
N ILE A 238 -0.78 -32.54 -2.80
CA ILE A 238 -1.94 -33.27 -3.32
C ILE A 238 -2.16 -34.60 -2.58
N LYS A 239 -1.06 -35.33 -2.29
CA LYS A 239 -1.17 -36.61 -1.54
C LYS A 239 -1.60 -36.40 -0.09
N LEU A 240 -1.13 -35.34 0.55
CA LEU A 240 -1.48 -35.00 1.93
C LEU A 240 -2.92 -34.46 2.03
N TYR A 241 -3.37 -33.71 1.02
CA TYR A 241 -4.64 -32.99 1.00
C TYR A 241 -5.42 -33.26 -0.31
N PRO A 242 -5.85 -34.47 -0.59
CA PRO A 242 -6.46 -34.84 -1.88
C PRO A 242 -7.79 -34.12 -2.17
N ASN A 243 -8.49 -33.66 -1.12
CA ASN A 243 -9.75 -32.93 -1.21
C ASN A 243 -9.57 -31.40 -1.17
N SER A 244 -8.32 -30.88 -1.23
CA SER A 244 -8.01 -29.47 -1.33
C SER A 244 -7.56 -29.11 -2.75
N PRO A 245 -8.03 -28.01 -3.34
CA PRO A 245 -7.59 -27.56 -4.66
C PRO A 245 -6.14 -27.05 -4.65
N VAL A 246 -5.60 -26.63 -3.49
CA VAL A 246 -4.32 -25.89 -3.36
C VAL A 246 -3.17 -26.56 -4.10
N GLY A 247 -2.86 -27.83 -3.84
CA GLY A 247 -1.74 -28.49 -4.50
C GLY A 247 -1.91 -28.63 -6.02
N TYR A 248 -3.15 -28.74 -6.50
CA TYR A 248 -3.42 -28.75 -7.95
C TYR A 248 -3.23 -27.37 -8.56
N VAL A 249 -3.69 -26.31 -7.88
CA VAL A 249 -3.46 -24.91 -8.28
C VAL A 249 -1.97 -24.62 -8.30
N ASP A 250 -1.21 -25.03 -7.27
CA ASP A 250 0.24 -24.87 -7.19
C ASP A 250 0.94 -25.54 -8.39
N CYS A 251 0.61 -26.80 -8.71
CA CYS A 251 1.13 -27.47 -9.92
C CYS A 251 0.83 -26.67 -11.19
N SER A 252 -0.38 -26.16 -11.29
CA SER A 252 -0.85 -25.39 -12.43
C SER A 252 -0.01 -24.10 -12.61
N TYR A 253 0.26 -23.36 -11.52
CA TYR A 253 1.14 -22.18 -11.54
C TYR A 253 2.57 -22.50 -11.93
N VAL A 254 3.15 -23.58 -11.39
CA VAL A 254 4.50 -24.00 -11.76
C VAL A 254 4.58 -24.32 -13.25
N TYR A 255 3.59 -25.03 -13.79
CA TYR A 255 3.53 -25.31 -15.22
C TYR A 255 3.34 -24.07 -16.08
N LEU A 256 2.56 -23.05 -15.63
CA LEU A 256 2.48 -21.75 -16.29
C LEU A 256 3.86 -21.09 -16.36
N ASN A 257 4.60 -21.05 -15.25
CA ASN A 257 5.89 -20.37 -15.17
C ASN A 257 6.97 -21.01 -16.08
N ILE A 258 6.83 -22.30 -16.39
CA ILE A 258 7.70 -23.02 -17.34
C ILE A 258 7.08 -23.16 -18.74
N GLU A 259 6.04 -22.37 -19.04
CA GLU A 259 5.36 -22.28 -20.34
C GLU A 259 4.73 -23.59 -20.85
N LYS A 260 4.43 -24.51 -19.93
CA LYS A 260 3.72 -25.77 -20.24
C LYS A 260 2.21 -25.60 -20.03
N PHE A 261 1.58 -24.89 -20.97
CA PHE A 261 0.19 -24.44 -20.84
C PHE A 261 -0.83 -25.59 -20.83
N ASP A 262 -0.56 -26.69 -21.57
CA ASP A 262 -1.47 -27.85 -21.58
C ASP A 262 -1.51 -28.56 -20.23
N GLU A 263 -0.36 -28.76 -19.62
CA GLU A 263 -0.25 -29.31 -18.28
C GLU A 263 -0.86 -28.37 -17.24
N ALA A 264 -0.65 -27.06 -17.36
CA ALA A 264 -1.26 -26.07 -16.49
C ALA A 264 -2.80 -26.16 -16.56
N LEU A 265 -3.38 -26.23 -17.75
CA LEU A 265 -4.82 -26.43 -17.94
C LEU A 265 -5.35 -27.74 -17.35
N ALA A 266 -4.57 -28.83 -17.51
CA ALA A 266 -4.96 -30.14 -16.97
C ALA A 266 -5.00 -30.13 -15.43
N TYR A 267 -4.04 -29.43 -14.78
CA TYR A 267 -4.03 -29.32 -13.33
C TYR A 267 -5.07 -28.32 -12.82
N ALA A 268 -5.31 -27.20 -13.51
CA ALA A 268 -6.40 -26.28 -13.21
C ALA A 268 -7.78 -26.99 -13.29
N ALA A 269 -7.98 -27.89 -14.28
CA ALA A 269 -9.20 -28.69 -14.39
C ALA A 269 -9.35 -29.61 -13.17
N LYS A 270 -8.28 -30.30 -12.75
CA LYS A 270 -8.32 -31.16 -11.54
C LYS A 270 -8.61 -30.33 -10.27
N ALA A 271 -8.09 -29.11 -10.16
CA ALA A 271 -8.42 -28.23 -9.05
C ALA A 271 -9.92 -27.90 -9.02
N LEU A 272 -10.52 -27.63 -10.19
CA LEU A 272 -11.95 -27.35 -10.33
C LEU A 272 -12.83 -28.61 -10.15
N ASP A 273 -12.32 -29.82 -10.43
CA ASP A 273 -13.01 -31.06 -10.09
C ASP A 273 -13.13 -31.24 -8.57
N VAL A 274 -12.10 -30.81 -7.82
CA VAL A 274 -12.09 -30.83 -6.34
C VAL A 274 -12.91 -29.69 -5.76
N SER A 275 -12.74 -28.47 -6.28
CA SER A 275 -13.43 -27.24 -5.85
C SER A 275 -13.97 -26.47 -7.05
N PRO A 276 -15.23 -26.68 -7.45
CA PRO A 276 -15.83 -25.99 -8.61
C PRO A 276 -15.94 -24.46 -8.47
N ILE A 277 -15.70 -23.91 -7.29
CA ILE A 277 -15.79 -22.49 -6.97
C ILE A 277 -14.43 -21.91 -6.57
N ASP A 278 -13.34 -22.41 -7.14
CA ASP A 278 -11.99 -21.93 -6.87
C ASP A 278 -11.60 -20.81 -7.85
N ALA A 279 -11.49 -19.58 -7.34
CA ALA A 279 -11.19 -18.40 -8.15
C ALA A 279 -9.77 -18.45 -8.76
N GLU A 280 -8.79 -18.99 -8.02
CA GLU A 280 -7.41 -19.10 -8.49
C GLU A 280 -7.25 -20.15 -9.60
N ALA A 281 -7.95 -21.27 -9.50
CA ALA A 281 -7.97 -22.27 -10.57
C ALA A 281 -8.55 -21.69 -11.88
N PHE A 282 -9.63 -20.88 -11.79
CA PHE A 282 -10.15 -20.16 -12.94
C PHE A 282 -9.18 -19.10 -13.46
N ARG A 283 -8.48 -18.37 -12.59
CA ARG A 283 -7.47 -17.38 -12.96
C ARG A 283 -6.35 -18.03 -13.77
N VAL A 284 -5.76 -19.11 -13.26
CA VAL A 284 -4.70 -19.86 -13.96
C VAL A 284 -5.18 -20.37 -15.32
N ARG A 285 -6.41 -20.91 -15.37
CA ARG A 285 -7.03 -21.34 -16.62
C ARG A 285 -7.19 -20.18 -17.61
N GLY A 286 -7.52 -18.97 -17.13
CA GLY A 286 -7.60 -17.76 -17.93
C GLY A 286 -6.26 -17.39 -18.52
N ILE A 287 -5.18 -17.36 -17.71
CA ILE A 287 -3.83 -17.06 -18.16
C ILE A 287 -3.37 -18.09 -19.20
N ALA A 288 -3.48 -19.38 -18.90
CA ALA A 288 -3.02 -20.43 -19.81
C ALA A 288 -3.74 -20.41 -21.16
N ASN A 289 -5.06 -20.15 -21.18
CA ASN A 289 -5.82 -20.00 -22.43
C ASN A 289 -5.43 -18.74 -23.19
N SER A 290 -5.13 -17.62 -22.48
CA SER A 290 -4.65 -16.40 -23.09
C SER A 290 -3.33 -16.62 -23.82
N GLU A 291 -2.36 -17.28 -23.18
CA GLU A 291 -1.06 -17.63 -23.76
C GLU A 291 -1.20 -18.58 -24.97
N LYS A 292 -2.16 -19.48 -24.92
CA LYS A 292 -2.50 -20.36 -26.06
C LYS A 292 -3.29 -19.67 -27.17
N GLN A 293 -3.56 -18.39 -27.07
CA GLN A 293 -4.34 -17.61 -28.05
C GLN A 293 -5.77 -18.14 -28.23
N LEU A 294 -6.41 -18.58 -27.14
CA LEU A 294 -7.80 -19.01 -27.06
C LEU A 294 -8.63 -17.93 -26.34
N PRO A 295 -9.02 -16.83 -27.05
CA PRO A 295 -9.52 -15.63 -26.38
C PRO A 295 -10.88 -15.81 -25.69
N GLU A 296 -11.79 -16.59 -26.25
CA GLU A 296 -13.11 -16.79 -25.64
C GLU A 296 -13.03 -17.70 -24.40
N GLU A 297 -12.17 -18.73 -24.44
CA GLU A 297 -11.92 -19.62 -23.30
C GLU A 297 -11.23 -18.86 -22.14
N ALA A 298 -10.26 -18.02 -22.46
CA ALA A 298 -9.57 -17.17 -21.49
C ALA A 298 -10.54 -16.18 -20.83
N LYS A 299 -11.34 -15.48 -21.63
CA LYS A 299 -12.35 -14.54 -21.16
C LYS A 299 -13.35 -15.22 -20.22
N ASN A 300 -13.92 -16.37 -20.62
CA ASN A 300 -14.88 -17.10 -19.80
C ASN A 300 -14.27 -17.50 -18.46
N ALA A 301 -13.00 -17.90 -18.44
CA ALA A 301 -12.29 -18.26 -17.22
C ALA A 301 -12.06 -17.05 -16.31
N PHE A 302 -11.62 -15.91 -16.84
CA PHE A 302 -11.45 -14.68 -16.06
C PHE A 302 -12.77 -14.12 -15.53
N GLU A 303 -13.84 -14.16 -16.34
CA GLU A 303 -15.18 -13.73 -15.90
C GLU A 303 -15.70 -14.63 -14.75
N ALA A 304 -15.45 -15.94 -14.81
CA ALA A 304 -15.77 -16.86 -13.73
C ALA A 304 -14.95 -16.56 -12.46
N ALA A 305 -13.64 -16.34 -12.58
CA ALA A 305 -12.77 -15.96 -11.48
C ALA A 305 -13.25 -14.67 -10.79
N LEU A 306 -13.53 -13.60 -11.58
CA LEU A 306 -14.06 -12.32 -11.08
C LEU A 306 -15.48 -12.43 -10.53
N GLY A 307 -16.25 -13.43 -10.96
CA GLY A 307 -17.57 -13.73 -10.38
C GLY A 307 -17.47 -14.28 -8.97
N LEU A 308 -16.42 -15.06 -8.69
CA LEU A 308 -16.13 -15.66 -7.38
C LEU A 308 -15.43 -14.68 -6.45
N ASP A 309 -14.42 -13.96 -6.94
CA ASP A 309 -13.70 -12.93 -6.20
C ASP A 309 -13.67 -11.59 -6.96
N PRO A 310 -14.74 -10.78 -6.81
CA PRO A 310 -14.91 -9.56 -7.60
C PRO A 310 -13.92 -8.42 -7.30
N LYS A 311 -13.19 -8.52 -6.19
CA LYS A 311 -12.27 -7.48 -5.72
C LYS A 311 -10.80 -7.89 -5.86
N ASN A 312 -10.50 -9.07 -6.35
CA ASN A 312 -9.13 -9.58 -6.47
C ASN A 312 -8.35 -8.78 -7.52
N PRO A 313 -7.30 -8.05 -7.12
CA PRO A 313 -6.55 -7.19 -8.02
C PRO A 313 -5.75 -7.98 -9.06
N GLU A 314 -5.25 -9.16 -8.68
CA GLU A 314 -4.47 -9.99 -9.58
C GLU A 314 -5.32 -10.54 -10.72
N ILE A 315 -6.55 -11.01 -10.41
CA ILE A 315 -7.49 -11.47 -11.44
C ILE A 315 -7.86 -10.30 -12.38
N MET A 316 -8.10 -9.11 -11.82
CA MET A 316 -8.42 -7.92 -12.62
C MET A 316 -7.26 -7.54 -13.54
N ARG A 317 -6.02 -7.57 -13.05
CA ARG A 317 -4.82 -7.27 -13.83
C ARG A 317 -4.63 -8.27 -14.97
N ASP A 318 -4.70 -9.57 -14.67
CA ASP A 318 -4.47 -10.62 -15.67
C ASP A 318 -5.58 -10.59 -16.75
N TYR A 319 -6.83 -10.35 -16.36
CA TYR A 319 -7.93 -10.16 -17.30
C TYR A 319 -7.76 -8.92 -18.17
N TYR A 320 -7.29 -7.82 -17.60
CA TYR A 320 -6.97 -6.61 -18.37
C TYR A 320 -5.90 -6.89 -19.42
N HIS A 321 -4.80 -7.53 -19.06
CA HIS A 321 -3.75 -7.89 -20.01
C HIS A 321 -4.29 -8.76 -21.15
N HIS A 322 -5.16 -9.71 -20.82
CA HIS A 322 -5.85 -10.51 -21.83
C HIS A 322 -6.71 -9.64 -22.76
N LEU A 323 -7.58 -8.78 -22.22
CA LEU A 323 -8.47 -7.90 -23.01
C LEU A 323 -7.67 -6.94 -23.88
N ARG A 324 -6.54 -6.43 -23.39
CA ARG A 324 -5.60 -5.59 -24.15
C ARG A 324 -5.03 -6.36 -25.35
N ASN A 325 -4.57 -7.59 -25.13
CA ASN A 325 -3.97 -8.42 -26.17
C ASN A 325 -4.98 -8.75 -27.29
N VAL A 326 -6.25 -8.95 -26.95
CA VAL A 326 -7.31 -9.22 -27.93
C VAL A 326 -7.97 -7.95 -28.49
N GLY A 327 -7.69 -6.77 -27.95
CA GLY A 327 -8.24 -5.49 -28.40
C GLY A 327 -9.70 -5.24 -27.99
N ASP A 328 -10.21 -5.87 -26.92
CA ASP A 328 -11.57 -5.62 -26.40
C ASP A 328 -11.59 -4.40 -25.47
N PHE A 329 -11.43 -3.21 -26.08
CA PHE A 329 -11.39 -1.94 -25.35
C PHE A 329 -12.69 -1.63 -24.58
N SER A 330 -13.85 -2.13 -25.06
CA SER A 330 -15.14 -1.89 -24.39
C SER A 330 -15.20 -2.58 -23.02
N LYS A 331 -14.67 -3.81 -22.94
CA LYS A 331 -14.60 -4.53 -21.65
C LYS A 331 -13.49 -4.00 -20.76
N MET A 332 -12.36 -3.60 -21.33
CA MET A 332 -11.30 -2.90 -20.60
C MET A 332 -11.84 -1.67 -19.90
N GLU A 333 -12.59 -0.81 -20.58
CA GLU A 333 -13.21 0.39 -19.99
C GLU A 333 -14.15 0.04 -18.83
N LYS A 334 -14.97 -1.02 -18.98
CA LYS A 334 -15.87 -1.48 -17.90
C LYS A 334 -15.09 -1.97 -16.68
N LEU A 335 -14.01 -2.72 -16.90
CA LEU A 335 -13.15 -3.22 -15.83
C LEU A 335 -12.46 -2.06 -15.10
N VAL A 336 -11.89 -1.11 -15.84
CA VAL A 336 -11.28 0.12 -15.29
C VAL A 336 -12.30 0.92 -14.47
N ASN A 337 -13.50 1.13 -15.00
CA ASN A 337 -14.56 1.83 -14.29
C ASN A 337 -15.00 1.10 -13.00
N LYS A 338 -14.94 -0.24 -12.98
CA LYS A 338 -15.18 -1.03 -11.77
C LYS A 338 -14.10 -0.76 -10.72
N VAL A 339 -12.81 -0.78 -11.10
CA VAL A 339 -11.68 -0.48 -10.20
C VAL A 339 -11.78 0.95 -9.64
N ILE A 340 -12.07 1.94 -10.50
CA ILE A 340 -12.23 3.34 -10.07
C ILE A 340 -13.39 3.50 -9.08
N LYS A 341 -14.53 2.82 -9.30
CA LYS A 341 -15.72 2.89 -8.44
C LYS A 341 -15.53 2.23 -7.07
N GLN A 342 -14.55 1.36 -6.92
CA GLN A 342 -14.20 0.77 -5.63
C GLN A 342 -13.53 1.77 -4.67
N GLU A 343 -13.49 3.07 -5.02
CA GLU A 343 -12.95 4.23 -4.30
C GLU A 343 -11.46 4.15 -3.95
N PHE A 344 -10.86 2.95 -3.87
CA PHE A 344 -9.42 2.74 -3.67
C PHE A 344 -8.95 1.49 -4.41
N PRO A 345 -7.98 1.62 -5.32
CA PRO A 345 -7.13 0.49 -5.69
C PRO A 345 -6.46 -0.05 -4.42
N TYR A 346 -6.58 -1.35 -4.19
CA TYR A 346 -6.09 -1.97 -2.95
C TYR A 346 -4.59 -2.20 -2.93
N CYS A 347 -3.95 -2.14 -4.10
CA CYS A 347 -2.53 -2.40 -4.26
C CYS A 347 -1.91 -1.53 -5.35
N ILE A 348 -0.57 -1.53 -5.41
CA ILE A 348 0.19 -0.76 -6.38
C ILE A 348 -0.10 -1.19 -7.82
N GLU A 349 -0.39 -2.48 -8.02
CA GLU A 349 -0.71 -3.09 -9.31
C GLU A 349 -2.00 -2.51 -9.90
N ASP A 350 -2.99 -2.18 -9.08
CA ASP A 350 -4.22 -1.51 -9.54
C ASP A 350 -3.94 -0.13 -10.13
N TYR A 351 -3.04 0.62 -9.49
CA TYR A 351 -2.62 1.92 -10.01
C TYR A 351 -1.80 1.80 -11.29
N TRP A 352 -0.92 0.79 -11.39
CA TRP A 352 -0.20 0.48 -12.61
C TRP A 352 -1.14 0.16 -13.76
N PHE A 353 -2.10 -0.72 -13.51
CA PHE A 353 -3.14 -1.10 -14.43
C PHE A 353 -3.91 0.11 -14.97
N LEU A 354 -4.37 1.00 -14.07
CA LEU A 354 -5.07 2.23 -14.47
C LEU A 354 -4.15 3.19 -15.25
N ALA A 355 -2.91 3.29 -14.86
CA ALA A 355 -1.94 4.12 -15.57
C ALA A 355 -1.66 3.61 -16.99
N ASP A 356 -1.47 2.30 -17.15
CA ASP A 356 -1.28 1.68 -18.46
C ASP A 356 -2.50 1.87 -19.35
N TYR A 357 -3.71 1.68 -18.83
CA TYR A 357 -4.94 1.93 -19.57
C TYR A 357 -5.00 3.36 -20.11
N TYR A 358 -4.82 4.37 -19.25
CA TYR A 358 -4.89 5.76 -19.67
C TYR A 358 -3.72 6.18 -20.57
N ARG A 359 -2.56 5.55 -20.45
CA ARG A 359 -1.44 5.76 -21.38
C ARG A 359 -1.77 5.24 -22.78
N ASP A 360 -2.38 4.06 -22.86
CA ASP A 360 -2.82 3.48 -24.13
C ASP A 360 -3.97 4.27 -24.79
N ASP A 361 -4.86 4.86 -23.97
CA ASP A 361 -5.92 5.79 -24.42
C ASP A 361 -5.37 7.19 -24.80
N GLY A 362 -4.10 7.48 -24.52
CA GLY A 362 -3.44 8.75 -24.81
C GLY A 362 -3.67 9.84 -23.75
N ASP A 363 -4.39 9.56 -22.66
CA ASP A 363 -4.60 10.49 -21.55
C ASP A 363 -3.44 10.42 -20.54
N ASN A 364 -2.30 10.98 -20.96
CA ASN A 364 -1.07 11.00 -20.17
C ASN A 364 -1.23 11.67 -18.79
N LEU A 365 -2.17 12.61 -18.64
CA LEU A 365 -2.39 13.28 -17.35
C LEU A 365 -3.06 12.35 -16.34
N LYS A 366 -4.05 11.57 -16.77
CA LYS A 366 -4.65 10.56 -15.90
C LYS A 366 -3.69 9.42 -15.62
N ALA A 367 -2.93 8.96 -16.61
CA ALA A 367 -1.89 7.96 -16.41
C ALA A 367 -0.88 8.40 -15.34
N PHE A 368 -0.37 9.63 -15.45
CA PHE A 368 0.50 10.22 -14.43
C PHE A 368 -0.18 10.30 -13.06
N HIS A 369 -1.45 10.69 -12.99
CA HIS A 369 -2.19 10.79 -11.74
C HIS A 369 -2.24 9.46 -10.98
N PHE A 370 -2.47 8.35 -11.69
CA PHE A 370 -2.52 7.03 -11.07
C PHE A 370 -1.13 6.53 -10.65
N LEU A 371 -0.09 6.71 -11.46
CA LEU A 371 1.30 6.40 -11.06
C LEU A 371 1.73 7.25 -9.85
N HIS A 372 1.34 8.51 -9.80
CA HIS A 372 1.63 9.37 -8.66
C HIS A 372 0.91 8.90 -7.38
N LYS A 373 -0.33 8.39 -7.50
CA LYS A 373 -1.01 7.76 -6.37
C LYS A 373 -0.30 6.49 -5.91
N ALA A 374 0.13 5.63 -6.83
CA ALA A 374 0.93 4.46 -6.51
C ALA A 374 2.22 4.84 -5.77
N PHE A 375 2.95 5.82 -6.30
CA PHE A 375 4.17 6.34 -5.67
C PHE A 375 3.91 6.97 -4.31
N ALA A 376 2.78 7.66 -4.12
CA ALA A 376 2.39 8.19 -2.82
C ALA A 376 2.05 7.08 -1.81
N SER A 377 1.52 5.94 -2.27
CA SER A 377 1.23 4.78 -1.42
C SER A 377 2.48 3.99 -1.06
N MET A 378 3.44 3.90 -1.98
CA MET A 378 4.73 3.25 -1.78
C MET A 378 5.88 4.14 -2.27
N PRO A 379 6.24 5.18 -1.52
CA PRO A 379 7.31 6.10 -1.94
C PRO A 379 8.69 5.43 -2.02
N GLY A 380 8.86 4.24 -1.48
CA GLY A 380 10.04 3.38 -1.60
C GLY A 380 10.21 2.75 -2.98
N GLU A 381 9.11 2.57 -3.73
CA GLU A 381 9.12 1.85 -5.00
C GLU A 381 9.72 2.72 -6.12
N LYS A 382 11.01 2.48 -6.41
CA LYS A 382 11.76 3.27 -7.39
C LYS A 382 11.34 2.99 -8.84
N GLU A 383 10.77 1.82 -9.11
CA GLU A 383 10.38 1.38 -10.45
C GLU A 383 9.18 2.20 -11.00
N LEU A 384 8.41 2.86 -10.11
CA LEU A 384 7.35 3.79 -10.50
C LEU A 384 7.87 5.09 -11.10
N ILE A 385 9.10 5.48 -10.79
CA ILE A 385 9.64 6.79 -11.17
C ILE A 385 9.91 6.91 -12.67
N PRO A 386 10.57 5.94 -13.35
CA PRO A 386 10.81 6.02 -14.78
C PRO A 386 9.56 6.27 -15.63
N PRO A 387 8.46 5.48 -15.50
CA PRO A 387 7.26 5.72 -16.30
C PRO A 387 6.58 7.06 -15.98
N MET A 388 6.62 7.53 -14.74
CA MET A 388 6.11 8.86 -14.37
C MET A 388 6.90 9.98 -15.08
N VAL A 389 8.22 9.83 -15.13
CA VAL A 389 9.10 10.78 -15.79
C VAL A 389 8.86 10.78 -17.30
N ASP A 390 8.76 9.62 -17.94
CA ASP A 390 8.48 9.50 -19.37
C ASP A 390 7.18 10.21 -19.75
N ILE A 391 6.09 9.95 -19.02
CA ILE A 391 4.81 10.62 -19.25
C ILE A 391 4.94 12.15 -19.11
N LEU A 392 5.65 12.65 -18.10
CA LEU A 392 5.85 14.09 -17.92
C LEU A 392 6.71 14.70 -19.02
N LEU A 393 7.72 13.98 -19.51
CA LEU A 393 8.57 14.42 -20.61
C LEU A 393 7.80 14.45 -21.92
N ASP A 394 6.99 13.44 -22.20
CA ASP A 394 6.16 13.36 -23.42
C ASP A 394 5.06 14.41 -23.43
N ALA A 395 4.45 14.68 -22.28
CA ALA A 395 3.51 15.78 -22.12
C ALA A 395 4.15 17.19 -22.14
N GLY A 396 5.49 17.29 -22.19
CA GLY A 396 6.21 18.56 -22.19
C GLY A 396 6.40 19.20 -20.82
N HIS A 397 6.06 18.51 -19.75
CA HIS A 397 6.14 18.99 -18.37
C HIS A 397 7.52 18.73 -17.72
N VAL A 398 8.59 19.12 -18.41
CA VAL A 398 9.99 18.83 -18.02
C VAL A 398 10.34 19.24 -16.59
N LEU A 399 9.86 20.40 -16.13
CA LEU A 399 10.19 20.88 -14.77
C LEU A 399 9.56 20.03 -13.68
N TYR A 400 8.39 19.42 -13.95
CA TYR A 400 7.73 18.55 -13.00
C TYR A 400 8.38 17.16 -12.91
N SER A 401 9.13 16.74 -13.94
CA SER A 401 9.86 15.47 -13.91
C SER A 401 11.11 15.50 -13.03
N VAL A 402 11.66 16.68 -12.77
CA VAL A 402 12.96 16.83 -12.10
C VAL A 402 12.95 16.34 -10.64
N PRO A 403 11.92 16.60 -9.79
CA PRO A 403 11.86 16.05 -8.44
C PRO A 403 11.87 14.51 -8.42
N PHE A 404 11.19 13.88 -9.39
CA PHE A 404 11.16 12.42 -9.51
C PHE A 404 12.51 11.86 -9.96
N LEU A 405 13.16 12.48 -10.93
CA LEU A 405 14.53 12.13 -11.34
C LEU A 405 15.51 12.23 -10.17
N MET A 406 15.35 13.21 -9.29
CA MET A 406 16.16 13.32 -8.08
C MET A 406 15.93 12.17 -7.12
N SER A 407 14.67 11.90 -6.80
CA SER A 407 14.32 10.80 -5.92
C SER A 407 14.85 9.45 -6.46
N TYR A 408 14.85 9.29 -7.79
CA TYR A 408 15.41 8.11 -8.44
C TYR A 408 16.94 8.04 -8.26
N VAL A 409 17.65 9.15 -8.50
CA VAL A 409 19.13 9.21 -8.33
C VAL A 409 19.55 8.98 -6.88
N GLU A 410 18.80 9.49 -5.92
CA GLU A 410 19.06 9.28 -4.50
C GLU A 410 19.00 7.80 -4.11
N ARG A 411 18.08 7.05 -4.72
CA ARG A 411 17.83 5.64 -4.38
C ARG A 411 18.63 4.65 -5.21
N SER A 412 18.90 4.99 -6.47
CA SER A 412 19.51 4.07 -7.46
C SER A 412 20.87 4.53 -7.95
N GLY A 413 21.32 5.72 -7.54
CA GLY A 413 22.49 6.37 -8.09
C GLY A 413 22.31 6.80 -9.57
N TRP A 414 23.38 7.32 -10.15
CA TRP A 414 23.38 7.67 -11.58
C TRP A 414 23.66 6.42 -12.41
N ASN A 415 22.66 5.90 -13.11
CA ASN A 415 22.69 4.65 -13.88
C ASN A 415 22.31 4.87 -15.36
N ASP A 416 22.15 3.77 -16.12
CA ASP A 416 21.81 3.83 -17.55
C ASP A 416 20.43 4.42 -17.80
N THR A 417 19.45 4.22 -16.91
CA THR A 417 18.15 4.87 -16.99
C THR A 417 18.30 6.38 -16.94
N MET A 418 19.11 6.91 -16.02
CA MET A 418 19.44 8.34 -15.96
C MET A 418 20.17 8.84 -17.19
N ASN A 419 21.05 8.01 -17.77
CA ASN A 419 21.72 8.34 -19.04
C ASN A 419 20.70 8.43 -20.21
N GLN A 420 19.68 7.58 -20.24
CA GLN A 420 18.59 7.63 -21.23
C GLN A 420 17.77 8.92 -21.07
N PHE A 421 17.32 9.24 -19.84
CA PHE A 421 16.63 10.50 -19.57
C PHE A 421 17.47 11.72 -19.95
N ALA A 422 18.75 11.72 -19.61
CA ALA A 422 19.66 12.82 -19.96
C ALA A 422 19.79 13.06 -21.48
N ARG A 423 19.58 12.00 -22.30
CA ARG A 423 19.58 12.07 -23.76
C ARG A 423 18.24 12.49 -24.34
N HIS A 424 17.17 12.48 -23.58
CA HIS A 424 15.85 12.85 -24.06
C HIS A 424 15.83 14.27 -24.61
N ASN A 425 15.25 14.46 -25.82
CA ASN A 425 15.32 15.73 -26.55
C ASN A 425 14.77 16.93 -25.76
N ARG A 426 13.74 16.72 -24.93
CA ARG A 426 13.11 17.79 -24.13
C ARG A 426 13.96 18.21 -22.94
N LEU A 427 14.87 17.36 -22.47
CA LEU A 427 15.84 17.68 -21.42
C LEU A 427 17.09 18.42 -21.92
N LYS A 428 17.21 18.67 -23.25
CA LYS A 428 18.33 19.40 -23.85
C LYS A 428 18.26 20.92 -23.66
N GLY A 429 17.16 21.46 -23.16
CA GLY A 429 17.02 22.88 -22.86
C GLY A 429 17.98 23.34 -21.75
N LYS A 430 18.36 24.65 -21.77
CA LYS A 430 19.32 25.22 -20.82
C LYS A 430 19.01 24.89 -19.34
N TRP A 431 17.75 24.94 -18.95
CA TRP A 431 17.27 24.64 -17.59
C TRP A 431 17.40 23.17 -17.22
N SER A 432 17.04 22.30 -18.18
CA SER A 432 17.14 20.86 -17.99
C SER A 432 18.59 20.41 -17.87
N GLN A 433 19.49 21.02 -18.65
CA GLN A 433 20.92 20.74 -18.57
C GLN A 433 21.54 21.21 -17.24
N GLU A 434 21.12 22.36 -16.72
CA GLU A 434 21.54 22.81 -15.39
C GLU A 434 21.04 21.85 -14.28
N ALA A 435 19.78 21.42 -14.35
CA ALA A 435 19.21 20.47 -13.41
C ALA A 435 19.93 19.11 -13.46
N LEU A 436 20.20 18.59 -14.68
CA LEU A 436 20.94 17.35 -14.87
C LEU A 436 22.40 17.44 -14.38
N ARG A 437 23.08 18.57 -14.60
CA ARG A 437 24.42 18.81 -14.04
C ARG A 437 24.36 18.83 -12.52
N PHE A 438 23.38 19.54 -11.94
CA PHE A 438 23.20 19.56 -10.50
C PHE A 438 22.97 18.17 -9.93
N LEU A 439 22.06 17.38 -10.52
CA LEU A 439 21.77 16.01 -10.13
C LEU A 439 23.02 15.10 -10.22
N ARG A 440 23.84 15.27 -11.25
CA ARG A 440 25.04 14.46 -11.44
C ARG A 440 26.11 14.71 -10.37
N PHE A 441 26.26 15.94 -9.92
CA PHE A 441 27.30 16.35 -8.98
C PHE A 441 26.85 16.45 -7.51
N HIS A 442 25.53 16.60 -7.27
CA HIS A 442 24.97 16.86 -5.94
C HIS A 442 23.83 15.90 -5.58
N GLY A 443 23.63 14.83 -6.32
CA GLY A 443 22.50 13.90 -6.21
C GLY A 443 22.33 13.20 -4.84
N GLN A 444 23.25 13.43 -3.92
CA GLN A 444 23.16 12.94 -2.54
C GLN A 444 22.63 13.97 -1.52
N ASN A 445 22.19 15.16 -1.97
CA ASN A 445 21.73 16.20 -1.05
C ASN A 445 20.42 16.88 -1.51
N PRO A 446 19.24 16.24 -1.19
CA PRO A 446 17.92 16.71 -1.61
C PRO A 446 17.57 18.12 -1.15
N SER A 447 18.04 18.52 0.03
CA SER A 447 17.78 19.85 0.58
C SER A 447 18.42 20.97 -0.25
N LYS A 448 19.61 20.75 -0.78
CA LYS A 448 20.28 21.71 -1.67
C LYS A 448 19.49 21.95 -2.95
N TYR A 449 18.94 20.92 -3.54
CA TYR A 449 18.16 21.04 -4.77
C TYR A 449 16.77 21.67 -4.54
N ARG A 450 16.05 21.30 -3.49
CA ARG A 450 14.77 21.92 -3.14
C ARG A 450 14.93 23.44 -2.97
N ASN A 451 16.02 23.86 -2.33
CA ASN A 451 16.36 25.28 -2.20
C ASN A 451 16.73 25.92 -3.55
N TYR A 452 17.44 25.21 -4.42
CA TYR A 452 17.76 25.68 -5.78
C TYR A 452 16.49 25.87 -6.62
N ILE A 453 15.58 24.89 -6.64
CA ILE A 453 14.30 24.99 -7.34
C ILE A 453 13.46 26.15 -6.79
N PHE A 454 13.33 26.26 -5.46
CA PHE A 454 12.62 27.37 -4.83
C PHE A 454 13.17 28.72 -5.25
N LEU A 455 14.49 28.90 -5.23
CA LEU A 455 15.14 30.14 -5.65
C LEU A 455 14.90 30.46 -7.13
N ARG A 456 14.83 29.43 -8.00
CA ARG A 456 14.54 29.62 -9.43
C ARG A 456 13.09 30.00 -9.68
N TYR A 457 12.13 29.40 -8.98
CA TYR A 457 10.74 29.83 -9.05
C TYR A 457 10.55 31.23 -8.49
N PHE A 458 11.23 31.57 -7.39
CA PHE A 458 11.22 32.88 -6.82
C PHE A 458 11.82 33.92 -7.78
N GLU A 459 12.93 33.63 -8.46
CA GLU A 459 13.52 34.50 -9.49
C GLU A 459 12.52 34.78 -10.63
N LYS A 460 11.84 33.71 -11.15
CA LYS A 460 10.83 33.88 -12.19
C LYS A 460 9.61 34.66 -11.71
N PHE A 461 9.14 34.37 -10.49
CA PHE A 461 8.04 35.11 -9.88
C PHE A 461 8.38 36.60 -9.74
N CYS A 462 9.58 36.94 -9.25
CA CYS A 462 10.03 38.30 -9.16
C CYS A 462 10.11 38.99 -10.53
N ALA A 463 10.61 38.31 -11.56
CA ALA A 463 10.69 38.85 -12.91
C ALA A 463 9.29 39.10 -13.53
N ILE A 464 8.33 38.18 -13.34
CA ILE A 464 6.94 38.31 -13.82
C ILE A 464 6.21 39.41 -13.03
N ALA A 465 6.36 39.39 -11.70
CA ALA A 465 5.75 40.42 -10.84
C ALA A 465 6.27 41.82 -11.20
N PHE A 466 7.57 41.95 -11.41
CA PHE A 466 8.18 43.21 -11.83
C PHE A 466 7.63 43.65 -13.22
N GLY A 467 7.56 42.74 -14.19
CA GLY A 467 7.07 43.06 -15.54
C GLY A 467 5.58 43.43 -15.58
N LEU A 468 4.75 42.81 -14.74
CA LEU A 468 3.30 43.05 -14.70
C LEU A 468 2.92 44.22 -13.78
N PHE A 469 3.51 44.31 -12.60
CA PHE A 469 3.14 45.34 -11.61
C PHE A 469 3.73 46.70 -11.86
N LEU A 470 4.92 46.78 -12.45
CA LEU A 470 5.59 48.08 -12.66
C LEU A 470 4.79 49.02 -13.55
N PRO A 471 4.26 48.59 -14.73
CA PRO A 471 3.43 49.48 -15.57
C PRO A 471 2.12 49.89 -14.89
N PHE A 472 1.48 48.97 -14.15
CA PHE A 472 0.25 49.26 -13.41
C PHE A 472 0.51 50.22 -12.23
N ALA A 473 1.56 49.98 -11.49
CA ALA A 473 1.96 50.86 -10.38
C ALA A 473 2.33 52.23 -10.88
N LEU A 474 3.08 52.34 -11.98
CA LEU A 474 3.43 53.64 -12.59
C LEU A 474 2.17 54.39 -13.05
N ALA A 475 1.21 53.72 -13.73
CA ALA A 475 -0.04 54.33 -14.16
C ALA A 475 -0.90 54.77 -12.97
N PHE A 476 -1.05 53.93 -11.95
CA PHE A 476 -1.88 54.19 -10.77
C PHE A 476 -1.35 55.33 -9.92
N PHE A 477 -0.04 55.33 -9.65
CA PHE A 477 0.59 56.41 -8.85
C PHE A 477 0.73 57.72 -9.62
N TYR A 478 0.93 57.69 -10.93
CA TYR A 478 0.88 58.89 -11.77
C TYR A 478 -0.51 59.55 -11.74
N PHE A 479 -1.57 58.71 -11.78
CA PHE A 479 -2.96 59.19 -11.76
C PHE A 479 -3.40 59.73 -10.39
N LEU A 480 -2.90 59.11 -9.27
CA LEU A 480 -3.31 59.49 -7.91
C LEU A 480 -2.47 60.61 -7.25
N ILE A 481 -1.19 60.64 -7.45
CA ILE A 481 -0.24 61.44 -6.65
C ILE A 481 0.72 62.28 -7.52
N GLY A 482 0.61 62.19 -8.85
CA GLY A 482 1.47 62.91 -9.79
C GLY A 482 2.95 62.50 -9.68
N LEU A 483 3.84 63.42 -10.08
CA LEU A 483 5.28 63.14 -10.20
C LEU A 483 5.94 62.66 -8.89
N ARG A 484 5.42 63.06 -7.71
CA ARG A 484 5.94 62.64 -6.40
C ARG A 484 5.67 61.16 -6.09
N GLY A 485 4.58 60.61 -6.59
CA GLY A 485 4.25 59.17 -6.42
C GLY A 485 5.17 58.27 -7.22
N LEU A 486 5.70 58.71 -8.35
CA LEU A 486 6.65 57.97 -9.17
C LEU A 486 7.94 57.63 -8.40
N ILE A 487 8.38 58.48 -7.46
CA ILE A 487 9.58 58.24 -6.63
C ILE A 487 9.39 56.96 -5.78
N TYR A 488 8.21 56.75 -5.20
CA TYR A 488 7.92 55.56 -4.39
C TYR A 488 7.82 54.30 -5.25
N VAL A 489 7.29 54.43 -6.46
CA VAL A 489 7.26 53.30 -7.41
C VAL A 489 8.66 52.91 -7.86
N PHE A 490 9.52 53.88 -8.17
CA PHE A 490 10.92 53.62 -8.51
C PHE A 490 11.71 53.04 -7.33
N ALA A 491 11.47 53.51 -6.10
CA ALA A 491 12.06 52.91 -4.91
C ALA A 491 11.60 51.44 -4.67
N GLY A 492 10.33 51.19 -4.83
CA GLY A 492 9.78 49.84 -4.77
C GLY A 492 10.32 48.90 -5.89
N ALA A 493 10.41 49.43 -7.11
CA ALA A 493 10.99 48.72 -8.26
C ALA A 493 12.48 48.43 -8.04
N ALA A 494 13.25 49.38 -7.50
CA ALA A 494 14.65 49.16 -7.17
C ALA A 494 14.85 48.13 -6.07
N ALA A 495 13.97 48.09 -5.04
CA ALA A 495 13.98 47.04 -4.01
C ALA A 495 13.66 45.67 -4.58
N PHE A 496 12.66 45.56 -5.48
CA PHE A 496 12.32 44.31 -6.17
C PHE A 496 13.44 43.82 -7.10
N PHE A 497 14.09 44.77 -7.82
CA PHE A 497 15.24 44.46 -8.66
C PHE A 497 16.44 44.01 -7.84
N GLY A 498 16.65 44.61 -6.67
CA GLY A 498 17.65 44.18 -5.69
C GLY A 498 17.42 42.78 -5.17
N MET A 499 16.18 42.43 -4.83
CA MET A 499 15.79 41.04 -4.44
C MET A 499 16.00 40.05 -5.58
N TRP A 500 15.66 40.41 -6.81
CA TRP A 500 15.90 39.58 -7.98
C TRP A 500 17.39 39.33 -8.24
N LEU A 501 18.23 40.39 -8.14
CA LEU A 501 19.68 40.27 -8.23
C LEU A 501 20.28 39.42 -7.11
N ALA A 502 19.80 39.57 -5.88
CA ALA A 502 20.23 38.75 -4.75
C ALA A 502 19.87 37.29 -4.95
N ALA A 503 18.64 36.99 -5.41
CA ALA A 503 18.23 35.61 -5.76
C ALA A 503 19.14 35.04 -6.86
N LYS A 504 19.44 35.81 -7.89
CA LYS A 504 20.34 35.41 -8.99
C LYS A 504 21.76 35.13 -8.53
N PHE A 505 22.28 35.96 -7.62
CA PHE A 505 23.60 35.81 -7.03
C PHE A 505 23.68 34.55 -6.15
N VAL A 506 22.66 34.32 -5.29
CA VAL A 506 22.58 33.11 -4.45
C VAL A 506 22.48 31.86 -5.29
N ILE A 507 21.72 31.89 -6.40
CA ILE A 507 21.62 30.79 -7.35
C ILE A 507 22.98 30.53 -8.00
N ALA A 508 23.66 31.56 -8.50
CA ALA A 508 24.97 31.42 -9.12
C ALA A 508 26.01 30.84 -8.15
N LYS A 509 26.01 31.31 -6.89
CA LYS A 509 26.89 30.78 -5.85
C LYS A 509 26.61 29.30 -5.53
N LYS A 510 25.31 28.90 -5.41
CA LYS A 510 24.94 27.51 -5.17
C LYS A 510 25.18 26.58 -6.35
N LEU A 511 25.37 27.09 -7.55
CA LEU A 511 25.80 26.32 -8.74
C LEU A 511 27.29 26.10 -8.79
N GLN A 512 28.08 26.91 -8.06
CA GLN A 512 29.55 26.78 -7.96
C GLN A 512 29.98 25.91 -6.76
N GLU A 513 29.16 25.83 -5.71
CA GLU A 513 29.29 24.92 -4.57
C GLU A 513 28.65 23.56 -4.85
#